data_10f10fc81bb8012b45b165837edea099
#
_entry.id   10f10fc81bb8012b45b165837edea099
#
_cell.length_a   1.000
_cell.length_b   1.000
_cell.length_c   1.000
_cell.angle_alpha   90.00
_cell.angle_beta   90.00
_cell.angle_gamma   90.00
#
_symmetry.space_group_name_H-M   'P 1'
#
loop_
_entity.id
_entity.type
_entity.pdbx_description
1 polymer ?
#
loop_
_entity_poly.entity_id
_entity_poly.type
_entity_poly.pdbx_seq_one_letter_code
_entity_poly.pdbx_strand_id
1 'polypeptide(L)'
;SNQVPAHYLKKYYPALDPALPATKYAGMVTAMDEAIGEVFATLRELGLDRDTLVLFHADNGRNGARIDDIRLRGGKGSGFEGGLRVPLLAWWPGAIPAGQTTQEFITALEIFPTLAAAGGAKLPAGVNYDGFDLLPVLQGKIPSPRREMFWDFPDAYQAARVGNWKWVSFTPRGRRGEVPDKEELFDLAADPGEKNDLAAAEPQRLAELKVRFARW
;
A
#
# COMPACT_ATOMS: atom_id res chain seq x y z
N SER A 1 -12.34 8.13 -16.95
CA SER A 1 -13.44 7.13 -17.06
C SER A 1 -12.83 5.74 -17.15
N ASN A 2 -13.35 4.79 -16.36
CA ASN A 2 -12.91 3.39 -16.42
C ASN A 2 -13.23 2.82 -17.80
N GLN A 3 -12.22 2.32 -18.49
CA GLN A 3 -12.36 1.69 -19.81
C GLN A 3 -11.93 0.22 -19.70
N VAL A 4 -12.77 -0.67 -20.22
CA VAL A 4 -12.49 -2.10 -20.28
C VAL A 4 -13.00 -2.63 -21.62
N PRO A 5 -12.27 -3.53 -22.30
CA PRO A 5 -12.77 -4.16 -23.52
C PRO A 5 -14.06 -4.93 -23.25
N ALA A 6 -15.05 -4.75 -24.12
CA ALA A 6 -16.42 -5.28 -23.92
C ALA A 6 -16.46 -6.82 -23.75
N HIS A 7 -15.50 -7.55 -24.31
CA HIS A 7 -15.45 -9.01 -24.20
C HIS A 7 -15.19 -9.48 -22.75
N TYR A 8 -14.46 -8.70 -21.91
CA TYR A 8 -14.26 -9.04 -20.51
C TYR A 8 -15.60 -9.01 -19.75
N LEU A 9 -16.41 -7.96 -19.98
CA LEU A 9 -17.72 -7.84 -19.33
C LEU A 9 -18.66 -8.95 -19.75
N LYS A 10 -18.69 -9.29 -21.05
CA LYS A 10 -19.51 -10.37 -21.57
C LYS A 10 -19.09 -11.76 -21.05
N LYS A 11 -17.79 -12.02 -20.96
CA LYS A 11 -17.25 -13.32 -20.56
C LYS A 11 -17.39 -13.57 -19.05
N TYR A 12 -17.02 -12.57 -18.22
CA TYR A 12 -16.87 -12.76 -16.77
C TYR A 12 -18.01 -12.19 -15.95
N TYR A 13 -18.73 -11.19 -16.48
CA TYR A 13 -19.76 -10.46 -15.74
C TYR A 13 -21.07 -10.31 -16.54
N PRO A 14 -21.59 -11.38 -17.17
CA PRO A 14 -22.74 -11.28 -18.08
C PRO A 14 -24.05 -10.87 -17.39
N ALA A 15 -24.15 -11.08 -16.06
CA ALA A 15 -25.34 -10.73 -15.26
C ALA A 15 -25.28 -9.31 -14.68
N LEU A 16 -24.15 -8.58 -14.82
CA LEU A 16 -23.98 -7.24 -14.27
C LEU A 16 -24.20 -6.18 -15.34
N ASP A 17 -24.76 -5.04 -14.91
CA ASP A 17 -24.90 -3.88 -15.79
C ASP A 17 -23.52 -3.35 -16.22
N PRO A 18 -23.18 -3.40 -17.53
CA PRO A 18 -21.89 -2.96 -18.05
C PRO A 18 -21.66 -1.44 -17.93
N ALA A 19 -22.70 -0.66 -17.68
CA ALA A 19 -22.58 0.79 -17.48
C ALA A 19 -22.08 1.16 -16.09
N LEU A 20 -22.27 0.30 -15.09
CA LEU A 20 -21.88 0.57 -13.72
C LEU A 20 -20.36 0.69 -13.56
N PRO A 21 -19.87 1.71 -12.84
CA PRO A 21 -18.43 1.87 -12.56
C PRO A 21 -17.81 0.66 -11.88
N ALA A 22 -18.52 0.00 -10.96
CA ALA A 22 -18.04 -1.20 -10.26
C ALA A 22 -17.85 -2.38 -11.23
N THR A 23 -18.78 -2.61 -12.18
CA THR A 23 -18.66 -3.65 -13.20
C THR A 23 -17.46 -3.40 -14.13
N LYS A 24 -17.28 -2.16 -14.57
CA LYS A 24 -16.11 -1.78 -15.37
C LYS A 24 -14.81 -1.98 -14.60
N TYR A 25 -14.79 -1.61 -13.32
CA TYR A 25 -13.61 -1.82 -12.48
C TYR A 25 -13.27 -3.30 -12.33
N ALA A 26 -14.27 -4.15 -12.06
CA ALA A 26 -14.08 -5.60 -12.00
C ALA A 26 -13.50 -6.16 -13.32
N GLY A 27 -14.04 -5.75 -14.47
CA GLY A 27 -13.51 -6.12 -15.77
C GLY A 27 -12.07 -5.66 -16.02
N MET A 28 -11.70 -4.46 -15.55
CA MET A 28 -10.30 -3.97 -15.62
C MET A 28 -9.35 -4.82 -14.77
N VAL A 29 -9.76 -5.17 -13.54
CA VAL A 29 -8.97 -6.04 -12.66
C VAL A 29 -8.78 -7.42 -13.28
N THR A 30 -9.82 -8.00 -13.88
CA THR A 30 -9.72 -9.29 -14.57
C THR A 30 -8.78 -9.21 -15.77
N ALA A 31 -8.84 -8.13 -16.56
CA ALA A 31 -7.93 -7.94 -17.69
C ALA A 31 -6.47 -7.81 -17.25
N MET A 32 -6.24 -7.11 -16.14
CA MET A 32 -4.90 -7.00 -15.52
C MET A 32 -4.42 -8.38 -15.04
N ASP A 33 -5.27 -9.14 -14.38
CA ASP A 33 -4.93 -10.48 -13.86
C ASP A 33 -4.56 -11.44 -14.98
N GLU A 34 -5.32 -11.46 -16.11
CA GLU A 34 -4.97 -12.25 -17.30
C GLU A 34 -3.61 -11.84 -17.88
N ALA A 35 -3.33 -10.53 -18.01
CA ALA A 35 -2.05 -10.04 -18.52
C ALA A 35 -0.86 -10.44 -17.60
N ILE A 36 -1.07 -10.38 -16.27
CA ILE A 36 -0.09 -10.91 -15.30
C ILE A 36 0.11 -12.42 -15.49
N GLY A 37 -0.98 -13.16 -15.71
CA GLY A 37 -0.93 -14.59 -16.01
C GLY A 37 -0.09 -14.92 -17.23
N GLU A 38 -0.19 -14.12 -18.31
CA GLU A 38 0.64 -14.26 -19.52
C GLU A 38 2.13 -14.02 -19.24
N VAL A 39 2.46 -13.01 -18.39
CA VAL A 39 3.85 -12.79 -17.96
C VAL A 39 4.40 -14.01 -17.22
N PHE A 40 3.65 -14.57 -16.27
CA PHE A 40 4.08 -15.77 -15.55
C PHE A 40 4.20 -17.00 -16.45
N ALA A 41 3.31 -17.17 -17.42
CA ALA A 41 3.38 -18.26 -18.39
C ALA A 41 4.67 -18.14 -19.23
N THR A 42 4.97 -16.94 -19.72
CA THR A 42 6.18 -16.66 -20.50
C THR A 42 7.46 -16.93 -19.71
N LEU A 43 7.52 -16.49 -18.43
CA LEU A 43 8.67 -16.76 -17.57
C LEU A 43 8.92 -18.27 -17.39
N ARG A 44 7.86 -19.07 -17.22
CA ARG A 44 7.97 -20.52 -17.10
C ARG A 44 8.38 -21.17 -18.42
N GLU A 45 7.79 -20.75 -19.54
CA GLU A 45 8.11 -21.26 -20.89
C GLU A 45 9.59 -21.04 -21.24
N LEU A 46 10.13 -19.88 -20.84
CA LEU A 46 11.53 -19.54 -21.06
C LEU A 46 12.48 -20.13 -19.98
N GLY A 47 11.96 -20.79 -18.94
CA GLY A 47 12.77 -21.32 -17.84
C GLY A 47 13.39 -20.24 -16.95
N LEU A 48 12.83 -19.02 -16.95
CA LEU A 48 13.33 -17.87 -16.20
C LEU A 48 12.66 -17.69 -14.84
N ASP A 49 11.68 -18.48 -14.51
CA ASP A 49 10.85 -18.35 -13.33
C ASP A 49 11.64 -18.45 -12.01
N ARG A 50 12.72 -19.23 -11.97
CA ARG A 50 13.59 -19.35 -10.78
C ARG A 50 14.61 -18.23 -10.64
N ASP A 51 14.88 -17.52 -11.71
CA ASP A 51 15.88 -16.44 -11.77
C ASP A 51 15.24 -15.05 -11.85
N THR A 52 13.92 -14.97 -11.63
CA THR A 52 13.16 -13.71 -11.68
C THR A 52 12.40 -13.44 -10.41
N LEU A 53 12.69 -12.33 -9.75
CA LEU A 53 11.86 -11.75 -8.70
C LEU A 53 10.74 -10.96 -9.34
N VAL A 54 9.49 -11.34 -9.10
CA VAL A 54 8.30 -10.59 -9.50
C VAL A 54 7.69 -9.92 -8.26
N LEU A 55 7.55 -8.59 -8.31
CA LEU A 55 6.83 -7.81 -7.32
C LEU A 55 5.59 -7.20 -7.95
N PHE A 56 4.42 -7.45 -7.37
CA PHE A 56 3.19 -6.74 -7.70
C PHE A 56 2.88 -5.76 -6.57
N HIS A 57 2.70 -4.50 -6.92
CA HIS A 57 2.47 -3.44 -5.95
C HIS A 57 1.51 -2.39 -6.52
N ALA A 58 0.58 -1.89 -5.71
CA ALA A 58 -0.22 -0.74 -6.09
C ALA A 58 0.49 0.56 -5.66
N ASP A 59 0.43 1.58 -6.52
CA ASP A 59 1.08 2.88 -6.31
C ASP A 59 0.40 3.73 -5.23
N ASN A 60 -0.90 3.56 -5.07
CA ASN A 60 -1.73 4.26 -4.08
C ASN A 60 -2.98 3.46 -3.74
N GLY A 61 -3.69 3.91 -2.72
CA GLY A 61 -4.97 3.33 -2.31
C GLY A 61 -6.06 3.47 -3.36
N ARG A 62 -7.17 2.76 -3.13
CA ARG A 62 -8.30 2.69 -4.05
C ARG A 62 -8.82 4.06 -4.47
N ASN A 63 -9.23 4.19 -5.71
CA ASN A 63 -9.91 5.37 -6.23
C ASN A 63 -11.42 5.15 -6.12
N GLY A 64 -12.11 5.98 -5.34
CA GLY A 64 -13.54 6.34 -5.30
C GLY A 64 -14.67 5.36 -5.64
N ALA A 65 -14.40 4.17 -6.17
CA ALA A 65 -15.40 3.17 -6.45
C ALA A 65 -16.00 2.68 -5.11
N ARG A 66 -17.28 2.85 -4.92
CA ARG A 66 -18.03 2.25 -3.81
C ARG A 66 -17.98 0.73 -3.97
N ILE A 67 -17.12 0.12 -3.20
CA ILE A 67 -17.15 -1.31 -2.92
C ILE A 67 -17.67 -1.38 -1.49
N ASP A 68 -18.79 -2.01 -1.28
CA ASP A 68 -19.53 -1.95 0.00
C ASP A 68 -18.84 -2.65 1.17
N ASP A 69 -17.78 -3.42 0.93
CA ASP A 69 -16.93 -4.04 1.97
C ASP A 69 -15.57 -3.34 2.09
N ILE A 70 -15.61 -2.08 2.55
CA ILE A 70 -14.41 -1.30 2.75
C ILE A 70 -13.95 -1.43 4.19
N ARG A 71 -12.92 -2.26 4.41
CA ARG A 71 -12.31 -2.47 5.73
C ARG A 71 -11.42 -1.32 6.16
N LEU A 72 -10.81 -0.59 5.21
CA LEU A 72 -9.88 0.49 5.48
C LEU A 72 -10.50 1.85 5.13
N ARG A 73 -10.34 2.82 6.02
CA ARG A 73 -10.85 4.18 5.87
C ARG A 73 -10.11 4.94 4.77
N GLY A 74 -10.81 5.83 4.08
CA GLY A 74 -10.24 6.69 3.06
C GLY A 74 -10.00 6.01 1.72
N GLY A 75 -9.07 6.54 0.94
CA GLY A 75 -8.68 6.09 -0.39
C GLY A 75 -7.61 6.99 -0.97
N LYS A 76 -7.35 6.90 -2.28
CA LYS A 76 -6.36 7.72 -2.99
C LYS A 76 -6.44 9.19 -2.58
N GLY A 77 -5.29 9.77 -2.19
CA GLY A 77 -5.17 11.17 -1.78
C GLY A 77 -5.60 11.43 -0.34
N SER A 78 -5.68 10.40 0.52
CA SER A 78 -5.91 10.57 1.95
C SER A 78 -4.80 9.93 2.79
N GLY A 79 -4.54 10.49 3.95
CA GLY A 79 -3.58 9.97 4.94
C GLY A 79 -4.06 8.75 5.73
N PHE A 80 -5.27 8.25 5.48
CA PHE A 80 -5.84 7.07 6.13
C PHE A 80 -5.35 5.76 5.48
N GLU A 81 -5.52 4.64 6.19
CA GLU A 81 -5.03 3.33 5.72
C GLU A 81 -5.54 2.96 4.32
N GLY A 82 -6.79 3.31 3.97
CA GLY A 82 -7.31 3.07 2.62
C GLY A 82 -6.62 3.86 1.51
N GLY A 83 -5.88 4.92 1.86
CA GLY A 83 -5.06 5.69 0.93
C GLY A 83 -3.60 5.23 0.87
N LEU A 84 -3.07 4.73 2.00
CA LEU A 84 -1.65 4.45 2.19
C LEU A 84 -1.32 2.96 2.20
N ARG A 85 -2.20 2.11 2.77
CA ARG A 85 -2.00 0.67 2.84
C ARG A 85 -2.48 0.00 1.56
N VAL A 86 -1.53 -0.48 0.78
CA VAL A 86 -1.76 -1.08 -0.53
C VAL A 86 -1.28 -2.54 -0.57
N PRO A 87 -1.81 -3.38 -1.48
CA PRO A 87 -1.31 -4.73 -1.64
C PRO A 87 0.12 -4.72 -2.18
N LEU A 88 0.94 -5.61 -1.63
CA LEU A 88 2.24 -6.00 -2.18
C LEU A 88 2.31 -7.52 -2.20
N LEU A 89 2.62 -8.09 -3.36
CA LEU A 89 2.87 -9.52 -3.51
C LEU A 89 4.27 -9.71 -4.08
N ALA A 90 4.95 -10.73 -3.59
CA ALA A 90 6.29 -11.11 -4.04
C ALA A 90 6.29 -12.57 -4.47
N TRP A 91 6.91 -12.85 -5.61
CA TRP A 91 7.03 -14.19 -6.14
C TRP A 91 8.44 -14.42 -6.66
N TRP A 92 9.11 -15.45 -6.14
CA TRP A 92 10.42 -15.91 -6.59
C TRP A 92 10.61 -17.36 -6.16
N PRO A 93 10.29 -18.33 -7.03
CA PRO A 93 10.40 -19.74 -6.70
C PRO A 93 11.81 -20.16 -6.28
N GLY A 94 11.90 -20.83 -5.13
CA GLY A 94 13.17 -21.27 -4.55
C GLY A 94 13.89 -20.23 -3.70
N ALA A 95 13.54 -18.95 -3.81
CA ALA A 95 14.12 -17.88 -3.02
C ALA A 95 13.15 -17.31 -1.95
N ILE A 96 11.86 -17.23 -2.27
CA ILE A 96 10.81 -16.78 -1.35
C ILE A 96 9.85 -17.96 -1.09
N PRO A 97 9.52 -18.30 0.18
CA PRO A 97 8.58 -19.36 0.51
C PRO A 97 7.18 -19.08 -0.06
N ALA A 98 6.56 -20.08 -0.68
CA ALA A 98 5.21 -19.95 -1.22
C ALA A 98 4.15 -19.94 -0.10
N GLY A 99 3.00 -19.29 -0.38
CA GLY A 99 1.82 -19.30 0.48
C GLY A 99 1.96 -18.54 1.80
N GLN A 100 2.99 -17.70 1.93
CA GLN A 100 3.20 -16.88 3.13
C GLN A 100 2.39 -15.58 3.07
N THR A 101 1.90 -15.16 4.23
CA THR A 101 1.34 -13.82 4.45
C THR A 101 2.03 -13.21 5.66
N THR A 102 2.46 -11.97 5.54
CA THR A 102 3.12 -11.25 6.63
C THR A 102 2.37 -9.97 6.99
N GLN A 103 2.46 -9.58 8.27
CA GLN A 103 1.96 -8.29 8.79
C GLN A 103 3.10 -7.30 9.04
N GLU A 104 4.27 -7.59 8.53
CA GLU A 104 5.43 -6.73 8.68
C GLU A 104 5.20 -5.35 8.05
N PHE A 105 5.67 -4.31 8.73
CA PHE A 105 5.57 -2.94 8.22
C PHE A 105 6.65 -2.71 7.17
N ILE A 106 6.25 -2.57 5.93
CA ILE A 106 7.09 -2.30 4.76
C ILE A 106 6.46 -1.21 3.91
N THR A 107 7.26 -0.55 3.08
CA THR A 107 6.82 0.53 2.19
C THR A 107 7.40 0.37 0.78
N ALA A 108 7.03 1.23 -0.16
CA ALA A 108 7.61 1.24 -1.50
C ALA A 108 9.10 1.63 -1.53
N LEU A 109 9.61 2.26 -0.46
CA LEU A 109 11.03 2.65 -0.34
C LEU A 109 11.98 1.44 -0.34
N GLU A 110 11.51 0.28 0.13
CA GLU A 110 12.25 -0.98 0.15
C GLU A 110 12.43 -1.61 -1.24
N ILE A 111 11.61 -1.25 -2.22
CA ILE A 111 11.62 -1.88 -3.55
C ILE A 111 12.97 -1.70 -4.24
N PHE A 112 13.50 -0.48 -4.29
CA PHE A 112 14.76 -0.20 -4.99
C PHE A 112 15.97 -0.95 -4.37
N PRO A 113 16.25 -0.88 -3.05
CA PRO A 113 17.34 -1.65 -2.46
C PRO A 113 17.17 -3.16 -2.62
N THR A 114 15.93 -3.66 -2.57
CA THR A 114 15.62 -5.09 -2.76
C THR A 114 15.94 -5.55 -4.19
N LEU A 115 15.55 -4.78 -5.19
CA LEU A 115 15.84 -5.10 -6.60
C LEU A 115 17.35 -5.05 -6.87
N ALA A 116 18.06 -4.08 -6.29
CA ALA A 116 19.51 -4.01 -6.38
C ALA A 116 20.17 -5.25 -5.77
N ALA A 117 19.77 -5.64 -4.56
CA ALA A 117 20.28 -6.84 -3.89
C ALA A 117 19.96 -8.12 -4.66
N ALA A 118 18.72 -8.28 -5.14
CA ALA A 118 18.28 -9.43 -5.94
C ALA A 118 19.07 -9.57 -7.25
N GLY A 119 19.41 -8.44 -7.89
CA GLY A 119 20.22 -8.39 -9.10
C GLY A 119 21.73 -8.45 -8.84
N GLY A 120 22.19 -8.62 -7.59
CA GLY A 120 23.60 -8.67 -7.23
C GLY A 120 24.33 -7.33 -7.34
N ALA A 121 23.59 -6.22 -7.47
CA ALA A 121 24.17 -4.90 -7.55
C ALA A 121 24.54 -4.37 -6.16
N LYS A 122 25.66 -3.64 -6.09
CA LYS A 122 26.07 -2.91 -4.89
C LYS A 122 25.56 -1.48 -4.97
N LEU A 123 24.84 -1.06 -3.94
CA LEU A 123 24.44 0.33 -3.83
C LEU A 123 25.67 1.23 -3.57
N PRO A 124 25.72 2.44 -4.12
CA PRO A 124 26.81 3.39 -3.90
C PRO A 124 27.03 3.66 -2.42
N ALA A 125 28.31 3.60 -1.99
CA ALA A 125 28.68 3.97 -0.63
C ALA A 125 28.52 5.48 -0.40
N GLY A 126 28.13 5.86 0.83
CA GLY A 126 27.96 7.27 1.21
C GLY A 126 26.61 7.89 0.81
N VAL A 127 25.70 7.11 0.20
CA VAL A 127 24.32 7.51 -0.03
C VAL A 127 23.44 6.91 1.08
N ASN A 128 22.68 7.75 1.76
CA ASN A 128 21.67 7.30 2.73
C ASN A 128 20.38 6.96 1.96
N TYR A 129 19.97 5.69 2.03
CA TYR A 129 18.71 5.23 1.45
C TYR A 129 17.65 5.14 2.53
N ASP A 130 16.47 5.66 2.26
CA ASP A 130 15.34 5.56 3.19
C ASP A 130 14.73 4.15 3.26
N GLY A 131 15.01 3.32 2.25
CA GLY A 131 14.63 1.91 2.18
C GLY A 131 15.79 0.98 2.50
N PHE A 132 15.47 -0.29 2.73
CA PHE A 132 16.42 -1.38 2.99
C PHE A 132 16.11 -2.57 2.08
N ASP A 133 17.03 -3.55 1.98
CA ASP A 133 16.77 -4.81 1.29
C ASP A 133 15.69 -5.60 2.03
N LEU A 134 14.54 -5.74 1.38
CA LEU A 134 13.36 -6.44 1.90
C LEU A 134 13.44 -7.97 1.77
N LEU A 135 14.37 -8.49 0.96
CA LEU A 135 14.43 -9.91 0.65
C LEU A 135 14.52 -10.81 1.89
N PRO A 136 15.35 -10.51 2.92
CA PRO A 136 15.37 -11.31 4.16
C PRO A 136 14.03 -11.33 4.90
N VAL A 137 13.23 -10.26 4.84
CA VAL A 137 11.89 -10.19 5.43
C VAL A 137 10.91 -11.04 4.63
N LEU A 138 10.93 -10.95 3.30
CA LEU A 138 10.11 -11.78 2.41
C LEU A 138 10.42 -13.27 2.54
N GLN A 139 11.65 -13.60 2.91
CA GLN A 139 12.09 -14.97 3.19
C GLN A 139 11.73 -15.46 4.60
N GLY A 140 11.15 -14.61 5.44
CA GLY A 140 10.82 -14.92 6.83
C GLY A 140 12.04 -15.10 7.74
N LYS A 141 13.22 -14.62 7.33
CA LYS A 141 14.49 -14.76 8.09
C LYS A 141 14.62 -13.74 9.21
N ILE A 142 14.10 -12.54 9.01
CA ILE A 142 14.11 -11.44 9.97
C ILE A 142 12.80 -10.69 9.94
N PRO A 143 12.38 -10.05 11.06
CA PRO A 143 11.28 -9.08 11.02
C PRO A 143 11.70 -7.81 10.26
N SER A 144 10.73 -7.04 9.78
CA SER A 144 11.01 -5.74 9.17
C SER A 144 11.73 -4.82 10.17
N PRO A 145 12.83 -4.16 9.78
CA PRO A 145 13.44 -3.14 10.61
C PRO A 145 12.67 -1.83 10.66
N ARG A 146 11.72 -1.62 9.74
CA ARG A 146 10.91 -0.40 9.72
C ARG A 146 10.00 -0.31 10.94
N ARG A 147 10.13 0.81 11.67
CA ARG A 147 9.31 1.08 12.86
C ARG A 147 8.45 2.31 12.71
N GLU A 148 8.78 3.19 11.77
CA GLU A 148 8.08 4.44 11.56
C GLU A 148 8.07 4.85 10.09
N MET A 149 7.08 5.65 9.72
CA MET A 149 6.96 6.28 8.42
C MET A 149 6.14 7.56 8.56
N PHE A 150 6.52 8.56 7.78
CA PHE A 150 5.90 9.88 7.77
C PHE A 150 5.44 10.23 6.36
N TRP A 151 4.34 10.94 6.26
CA TRP A 151 3.80 11.42 5.00
C TRP A 151 3.40 12.87 5.15
N ASP A 152 3.92 13.71 4.29
CA ASP A 152 3.51 15.10 4.13
C ASP A 152 3.00 15.30 2.70
N PHE A 153 1.71 15.47 2.57
CA PHE A 153 1.07 15.79 1.29
C PHE A 153 0.51 17.20 1.42
N PRO A 154 1.24 18.21 0.92
CA PRO A 154 0.88 19.60 1.09
C PRO A 154 -0.58 19.89 0.74
N ASP A 155 -1.25 20.67 1.61
CA ASP A 155 -2.64 21.08 1.44
C ASP A 155 -3.71 19.95 1.49
N ALA A 156 -3.33 18.73 1.82
CA ALA A 156 -4.27 17.62 1.90
C ALA A 156 -4.22 16.90 3.26
N TYR A 157 -3.04 16.43 3.67
CA TYR A 157 -2.87 15.73 4.95
C TYR A 157 -1.40 15.63 5.34
N GLN A 158 -1.18 15.46 6.64
CA GLN A 158 0.05 14.97 7.24
C GLN A 158 -0.27 13.69 8.01
N ALA A 159 0.64 12.73 8.03
CA ALA A 159 0.46 11.52 8.81
C ALA A 159 1.80 10.99 9.33
N ALA A 160 1.76 10.38 10.50
CA ALA A 160 2.86 9.64 11.08
C ALA A 160 2.37 8.28 11.57
N ARG A 161 3.11 7.23 11.26
CA ARG A 161 2.94 5.91 11.85
C ARG A 161 4.20 5.52 12.61
N VAL A 162 4.04 5.16 13.87
CA VAL A 162 5.12 4.66 14.74
C VAL A 162 4.64 3.37 15.39
N GLY A 163 5.20 2.25 14.98
CA GLY A 163 4.67 0.94 15.33
C GLY A 163 3.22 0.77 14.87
N ASN A 164 2.31 0.55 15.82
CA ASN A 164 0.88 0.43 15.54
C ASN A 164 0.11 1.75 15.70
N TRP A 165 0.75 2.77 16.24
CA TRP A 165 0.11 4.07 16.42
C TRP A 165 0.20 4.92 15.16
N LYS A 166 -0.91 5.56 14.81
CA LYS A 166 -1.00 6.42 13.64
C LYS A 166 -1.72 7.71 13.98
N TRP A 167 -1.06 8.82 13.69
CA TRP A 167 -1.62 10.16 13.70
C TRP A 167 -1.91 10.61 12.27
N VAL A 168 -3.03 11.26 12.06
CA VAL A 168 -3.41 11.91 10.81
C VAL A 168 -3.91 13.32 11.11
N SER A 169 -3.34 14.30 10.42
CA SER A 169 -3.85 15.67 10.36
C SER A 169 -4.36 15.94 8.95
N PHE A 170 -5.56 16.45 8.81
CA PHE A 170 -6.17 16.68 7.49
C PHE A 170 -7.16 17.84 7.51
N THR A 171 -7.24 18.54 6.38
CA THR A 171 -8.27 19.57 6.18
C THR A 171 -9.58 18.91 5.77
N PRO A 172 -10.70 19.13 6.49
CA PRO A 172 -12.00 18.65 6.10
C PRO A 172 -12.40 19.15 4.70
N ARG A 173 -12.92 18.26 3.88
CA ARG A 173 -13.28 18.57 2.47
C ARG A 173 -14.15 19.82 2.37
N GLY A 174 -13.81 20.71 1.45
CA GLY A 174 -14.54 21.94 1.12
C GLY A 174 -14.41 23.06 2.15
N ARG A 175 -13.48 22.93 3.13
CA ARG A 175 -13.31 23.92 4.20
C ARG A 175 -11.86 24.41 4.36
N ARG A 176 -11.10 24.35 3.29
CA ARG A 176 -9.70 24.79 3.30
C ARG A 176 -9.58 26.26 3.70
N GLY A 177 -8.79 26.54 4.74
CA GLY A 177 -8.60 27.88 5.27
C GLY A 177 -9.78 28.43 6.10
N GLU A 178 -10.92 27.73 6.17
CA GLU A 178 -12.10 28.15 6.92
C GLU A 178 -12.17 27.52 8.31
N VAL A 179 -11.54 26.35 8.50
CA VAL A 179 -11.50 25.64 9.78
C VAL A 179 -10.09 25.09 10.01
N PRO A 180 -9.67 24.93 11.28
CA PRO A 180 -8.44 24.23 11.63
C PRO A 180 -8.44 22.80 11.08
N ASP A 181 -7.25 22.30 10.77
CA ASP A 181 -7.07 20.88 10.43
C ASP A 181 -7.58 20.00 11.57
N LYS A 182 -8.24 18.93 11.20
CA LYS A 182 -8.66 17.90 12.15
C LYS A 182 -7.51 16.94 12.39
N GLU A 183 -7.21 16.65 13.66
CA GLU A 183 -6.21 15.68 14.06
C GLU A 183 -6.90 14.45 14.68
N GLU A 184 -6.48 13.28 14.27
CA GLU A 184 -6.99 12.01 14.79
C GLU A 184 -5.83 11.05 15.08
N LEU A 185 -6.02 10.16 16.07
CA LEU A 185 -5.04 9.18 16.51
C LEU A 185 -5.68 7.78 16.55
N PHE A 186 -4.97 6.78 16.07
CA PHE A 186 -5.47 5.41 15.98
C PHE A 186 -4.44 4.38 16.47
N ASP A 187 -4.92 3.31 17.07
CA ASP A 187 -4.17 2.06 17.25
C ASP A 187 -4.55 1.08 16.13
N LEU A 188 -3.71 0.95 15.14
CA LEU A 188 -3.94 0.10 13.96
C LEU A 188 -3.95 -1.40 14.26
N ALA A 189 -3.42 -1.82 15.42
CA ALA A 189 -3.50 -3.22 15.83
C ALA A 189 -4.92 -3.59 16.25
N ALA A 190 -5.59 -2.69 16.99
CA ALA A 190 -6.96 -2.90 17.47
C ALA A 190 -8.00 -2.40 16.44
N ASP A 191 -7.68 -1.34 15.70
CA ASP A 191 -8.59 -0.65 14.78
C ASP A 191 -7.91 -0.33 13.44
N PRO A 192 -7.66 -1.32 12.58
CA PRO A 192 -7.07 -1.08 11.25
C PRO A 192 -8.00 -0.30 10.32
N GLY A 193 -9.27 -0.15 10.69
CA GLY A 193 -10.29 0.62 9.95
C GLY A 193 -10.35 2.10 10.32
N GLU A 194 -9.58 2.54 11.32
CA GLU A 194 -9.50 3.93 11.76
C GLU A 194 -10.88 4.53 12.12
N LYS A 195 -11.67 3.76 12.86
CA LYS A 195 -13.05 4.12 13.26
C LYS A 195 -13.11 4.86 14.60
N ASN A 196 -12.15 4.58 15.48
CA ASN A 196 -12.12 5.06 16.87
C ASN A 196 -10.97 6.05 17.05
N ASP A 197 -11.29 7.35 17.08
CA ASP A 197 -10.32 8.40 17.35
C ASP A 197 -9.92 8.41 18.83
N LEU A 198 -8.64 8.20 19.11
CA LEU A 198 -8.05 8.15 20.44
C LEU A 198 -7.31 9.44 20.82
N ALA A 199 -7.34 10.50 20.00
CA ALA A 199 -6.59 11.72 20.24
C ALA A 199 -6.87 12.35 21.63
N ALA A 200 -8.12 12.36 22.06
CA ALA A 200 -8.51 12.88 23.37
C ALA A 200 -8.17 11.93 24.53
N ALA A 201 -8.18 10.60 24.28
CA ALA A 201 -7.89 9.59 25.30
C ALA A 201 -6.37 9.39 25.50
N GLU A 202 -5.57 9.62 24.47
CA GLU A 202 -4.12 9.37 24.42
C GLU A 202 -3.32 10.64 24.04
N PRO A 203 -3.48 11.77 24.77
CA PRO A 203 -2.87 13.04 24.36
C PRO A 203 -1.33 13.01 24.38
N GLN A 204 -0.73 12.21 25.25
CA GLN A 204 0.74 12.07 25.30
C GLN A 204 1.25 11.32 24.06
N ARG A 205 0.54 10.31 23.61
CA ARG A 205 0.87 9.55 22.40
C ARG A 205 0.74 10.42 21.16
N LEU A 206 -0.34 11.20 21.08
CA LEU A 206 -0.53 12.18 20.02
C LEU A 206 0.65 13.18 19.96
N ALA A 207 1.03 13.75 21.09
CA ALA A 207 2.15 14.68 21.16
C ALA A 207 3.47 14.03 20.74
N GLU A 208 3.73 12.76 21.12
CA GLU A 208 4.91 12.00 20.70
C GLU A 208 5.00 11.88 19.18
N LEU A 209 3.92 11.45 18.50
CA LEU A 209 3.93 11.28 17.04
C LEU A 209 4.14 12.62 16.33
N LYS A 210 3.53 13.69 16.80
CA LYS A 210 3.71 15.04 16.25
C LYS A 210 5.16 15.53 16.39
N VAL A 211 5.79 15.28 17.54
CA VAL A 211 7.21 15.62 17.76
C VAL A 211 8.11 14.81 16.81
N ARG A 212 7.84 13.53 16.61
CA ARG A 212 8.59 12.71 15.67
C ARG A 212 8.43 13.19 14.23
N PHE A 213 7.20 13.50 13.83
CA PHE A 213 6.91 14.07 12.52
C PHE A 213 7.66 15.40 12.29
N ALA A 214 7.66 16.30 13.29
CA ALA A 214 8.34 17.59 13.18
C ALA A 214 9.88 17.51 13.12
N ARG A 215 10.46 16.36 13.51
CA ARG A 215 11.91 16.10 13.42
C ARG A 215 12.35 15.45 12.11
N TRP A 216 11.39 14.83 11.44
CA TRP A 216 11.58 14.23 10.10
C TRP A 216 11.60 15.31 9.03
#